data_252023b50f90a23f7025270310a8e41e
#
_entry.id   252023b50f90a23f7025270310a8e41e
#
_cell.length_a   1.000
_cell.length_b   1.000
_cell.length_c   1.000
_cell.angle_alpha   90.00
_cell.angle_beta   90.00
_cell.angle_gamma   90.00
#
_symmetry.space_group_name_H-M   'P 1'
#
loop_
_entity.id
_entity.type
_entity.pdbx_description
1 polymer ?
#
loop_
_entity_poly.entity_id
_entity_poly.type
_entity_poly.pdbx_seq_one_letter_code
_entity_poly.pdbx_strand_id
1 'polypeptide(L)'
;MNTMNRVIRPMLTAAALAAAACSPLEEQPGRIDSREAELSISVSAEQQTKGIITDPMLPDGSQIAIAIFNPDGNKYMNKNYSYLLYTAENGEGTQIWKTSSSVLLGESEAVLYACYPYETYTFGDMRNLQIKTNNYYQDDFMYAGPYTGLNADNRHVNITMKHALAAVRLTTTRGSYEGVGSIQSIGMGSPVAGTSGYFDVTQGKFTSVTTGGTIYPTSSFELSDGPNTQYFLLIPTGEAGNLKLTMSIDGSTYEISVPDVLLEAGKITELNVSVDKARLNLTSVKVTEWYRTDRATISAPADYRVTLEGHQEGISIGTVIGSDKSVTITAVPYVSKQAKVNPVAFEGDATFSQQMNEKTGVRTIVVQELKSHVTVTFYGITL
;
A
#
# COMPACT_ATOMS: atom_id res chain seq x y z
N MET A 1 40.54 40.22 -76.75
CA MET A 1 39.92 41.24 -77.61
C MET A 1 38.64 41.66 -76.96
N ASN A 2 38.69 42.84 -76.36
CA ASN A 2 37.83 44.00 -76.60
C ASN A 2 36.34 43.72 -76.42
N THR A 3 35.57 44.50 -75.75
CA THR A 3 35.63 45.90 -75.23
C THR A 3 34.48 46.10 -74.25
N MET A 4 34.80 46.67 -73.16
CA MET A 4 34.14 47.83 -72.49
C MET A 4 32.96 48.47 -73.26
N ASN A 5 31.80 48.69 -72.55
CA ASN A 5 31.25 50.02 -72.48
C ASN A 5 30.30 50.23 -71.29
N ARG A 6 30.61 51.25 -70.57
CA ARG A 6 29.78 51.99 -69.60
C ARG A 6 28.62 52.68 -70.33
N VAL A 7 27.50 52.92 -69.60
CA VAL A 7 26.93 54.27 -69.55
C VAL A 7 25.66 54.34 -68.63
N ILE A 8 25.75 55.10 -67.59
CA ILE A 8 24.87 56.14 -66.97
C ILE A 8 23.44 55.81 -66.49
N ARG A 9 23.24 56.16 -65.24
CA ARG A 9 21.95 56.39 -64.51
C ARG A 9 21.24 57.67 -65.06
N PRO A 10 19.92 57.77 -64.92
CA PRO A 10 19.45 58.82 -64.01
C PRO A 10 18.40 58.34 -62.96
N MET A 11 18.39 59.09 -61.80
CA MET A 11 17.41 59.13 -60.79
C MET A 11 16.07 59.63 -61.32
N LEU A 12 14.98 59.02 -60.91
CA LEU A 12 13.66 59.66 -60.83
C LEU A 12 12.99 59.29 -59.54
N THR A 13 12.75 60.28 -58.69
CA THR A 13 11.92 60.23 -57.50
C THR A 13 10.46 60.20 -57.93
N ALA A 14 9.71 59.23 -57.36
CA ALA A 14 8.26 59.23 -57.36
C ALA A 14 7.70 58.85 -56.02
N ALA A 15 6.86 59.73 -55.50
CA ALA A 15 6.18 59.61 -54.21
C ALA A 15 5.23 58.40 -54.19
N ALA A 16 5.32 57.57 -53.13
CA ALA A 16 4.38 56.50 -52.89
C ALA A 16 3.24 56.95 -52.01
N LEU A 17 2.01 56.90 -52.53
CA LEU A 17 0.78 56.93 -51.74
C LEU A 17 0.71 55.65 -50.90
N ALA A 18 0.56 55.83 -49.57
CA ALA A 18 0.21 54.75 -48.67
C ALA A 18 -1.29 54.44 -48.79
N ALA A 19 -1.61 53.33 -49.44
CA ALA A 19 -2.91 52.67 -49.31
C ALA A 19 -2.86 51.69 -48.13
N ALA A 20 -3.50 52.04 -47.02
CA ALA A 20 -3.76 51.15 -45.93
C ALA A 20 -4.78 50.09 -46.38
N ALA A 21 -4.31 48.91 -46.78
CA ALA A 21 -5.15 47.73 -46.94
C ALA A 21 -5.31 47.12 -45.54
N CYS A 22 -6.47 47.29 -44.91
CA CYS A 22 -6.94 46.45 -43.82
C CYS A 22 -7.18 45.06 -44.37
N SER A 23 -6.21 44.16 -44.26
CA SER A 23 -6.46 42.73 -44.34
C SER A 23 -7.16 42.32 -43.06
N PRO A 24 -8.27 41.58 -43.12
CA PRO A 24 -8.79 40.96 -41.93
C PRO A 24 -7.71 39.99 -41.42
N LEU A 25 -7.34 40.16 -40.14
CA LEU A 25 -6.63 39.10 -39.43
C LEU A 25 -7.50 37.84 -39.55
N GLU A 26 -7.10 36.89 -40.36
CA GLU A 26 -7.49 35.52 -40.17
C GLU A 26 -7.00 35.18 -38.76
N GLU A 27 -7.94 35.08 -37.81
CA GLU A 27 -7.71 34.37 -36.56
C GLU A 27 -7.25 32.96 -36.95
N GLN A 28 -5.95 32.73 -36.90
CA GLN A 28 -5.44 31.35 -36.85
C GLN A 28 -6.19 30.70 -35.68
N PRO A 29 -6.87 29.56 -35.92
CA PRO A 29 -7.46 28.81 -34.81
C PRO A 29 -6.32 28.60 -33.82
N GLY A 30 -6.52 29.10 -32.61
CA GLY A 30 -5.55 29.15 -31.54
C GLY A 30 -4.86 27.80 -31.45
N ARG A 31 -3.56 27.81 -31.61
CA ARG A 31 -2.70 26.69 -31.22
C ARG A 31 -3.03 26.46 -29.73
N ILE A 32 -3.89 25.50 -29.47
CA ILE A 32 -4.09 24.98 -28.12
C ILE A 32 -2.73 24.36 -27.80
N ASP A 33 -1.87 25.11 -27.11
CA ASP A 33 -0.72 24.53 -26.44
C ASP A 33 -1.33 23.59 -25.39
N SER A 34 -1.52 22.33 -25.78
CA SER A 34 -1.96 21.30 -24.87
C SER A 34 -0.87 21.15 -23.82
N ARG A 35 -1.10 21.76 -22.68
CA ARG A 35 -0.19 21.72 -21.55
C ARG A 35 -0.17 20.28 -21.06
N GLU A 36 0.88 19.54 -21.40
CA GLU A 36 1.12 18.21 -20.87
C GLU A 36 2.12 18.31 -19.71
N ALA A 37 1.88 17.60 -18.62
CA ALA A 37 2.77 17.53 -17.46
C ALA A 37 2.92 16.09 -16.98
N GLU A 38 4.13 15.72 -16.58
CA GLU A 38 4.43 14.37 -16.14
C GLU A 38 3.78 14.07 -14.78
N LEU A 39 3.12 12.90 -14.67
CA LEU A 39 2.55 12.40 -13.43
C LEU A 39 3.65 12.10 -12.41
N SER A 40 3.47 12.56 -11.19
CA SER A 40 4.32 12.27 -10.04
C SER A 40 3.52 11.50 -8.99
N ILE A 41 4.07 10.40 -8.50
CA ILE A 41 3.43 9.56 -7.51
C ILE A 41 4.30 9.37 -6.28
N SER A 42 3.66 9.24 -5.11
CA SER A 42 4.20 8.59 -3.92
C SER A 42 3.28 7.44 -3.54
N VAL A 43 3.84 6.36 -2.98
CA VAL A 43 3.07 5.17 -2.64
C VAL A 43 3.36 4.79 -1.20
N SER A 44 2.31 4.49 -0.45
CA SER A 44 2.36 3.90 0.87
C SER A 44 1.43 2.69 0.92
N ALA A 45 1.78 1.70 1.73
CA ALA A 45 0.88 0.61 2.08
C ALA A 45 0.19 0.92 3.41
N GLU A 46 -1.04 0.45 3.60
CA GLU A 46 -1.61 0.33 4.93
C GLU A 46 -0.71 -0.63 5.73
N GLN A 47 -0.24 -0.24 6.92
CA GLN A 47 0.86 -0.88 7.67
C GLN A 47 0.64 -2.35 8.04
N GLN A 48 1.72 -3.18 8.10
CA GLN A 48 1.64 -4.64 8.22
C GLN A 48 2.84 -5.34 8.89
N THR A 49 2.74 -6.65 9.20
CA THR A 49 3.76 -7.50 9.81
C THR A 49 4.41 -8.52 8.85
N LYS A 50 5.60 -9.03 9.22
CA LYS A 50 6.61 -9.76 8.44
C LYS A 50 6.08 -10.91 7.57
N GLY A 51 6.40 -10.90 6.28
CA GLY A 51 5.89 -11.79 5.23
C GLY A 51 4.67 -11.22 4.51
N ILE A 52 4.09 -10.25 5.05
CA ILE A 52 3.00 -9.37 4.73
C ILE A 52 3.60 -7.98 4.95
N ILE A 53 3.41 -7.05 4.09
CA ILE A 53 4.07 -5.72 4.11
C ILE A 53 3.73 -4.98 5.41
N THR A 54 4.73 -4.57 6.19
CA THR A 54 4.55 -3.93 7.52
C THR A 54 5.03 -2.50 7.58
N ASP A 55 5.79 -2.09 6.59
CA ASP A 55 6.35 -0.75 6.47
C ASP A 55 5.39 0.07 5.60
N PRO A 56 5.08 1.32 5.93
CA PRO A 56 4.34 2.19 5.02
C PRO A 56 5.07 2.37 3.67
N MET A 57 6.39 2.17 3.64
CA MET A 57 7.14 2.06 2.40
C MET A 57 7.20 0.61 1.93
N LEU A 58 6.85 0.37 0.68
CA LEU A 58 7.07 -0.91 0.05
C LEU A 58 8.57 -1.23 -0.02
N PRO A 59 8.99 -2.50 0.04
CA PRO A 59 10.39 -2.88 -0.08
C PRO A 59 11.06 -2.28 -1.32
N ASP A 60 12.37 -2.06 -1.25
CA ASP A 60 13.16 -1.66 -2.41
C ASP A 60 13.02 -2.65 -3.56
N GLY A 61 12.89 -2.14 -4.78
CA GLY A 61 12.62 -2.96 -5.95
C GLY A 61 11.16 -3.43 -6.10
N SER A 62 10.25 -3.08 -5.18
CA SER A 62 8.81 -3.38 -5.32
C SER A 62 8.27 -2.82 -6.62
N GLN A 63 7.38 -3.59 -7.25
CA GLN A 63 6.77 -3.24 -8.53
C GLN A 63 5.25 -3.10 -8.38
N ILE A 64 4.72 -1.98 -8.85
CA ILE A 64 3.28 -1.73 -8.90
C ILE A 64 2.84 -1.52 -10.35
N ALA A 65 1.57 -1.82 -10.61
CA ALA A 65 0.91 -1.40 -11.85
C ALA A 65 0.09 -0.14 -11.59
N ILE A 66 0.11 0.78 -12.56
CA ILE A 66 -0.73 1.97 -12.59
C ILE A 66 -1.55 1.99 -13.88
N ALA A 67 -2.81 2.35 -13.77
CA ALA A 67 -3.68 2.64 -14.90
C ALA A 67 -4.27 4.04 -14.81
N ILE A 68 -4.38 4.70 -15.96
CA ILE A 68 -4.98 6.01 -16.12
C ILE A 68 -6.11 5.93 -17.15
N PHE A 69 -7.28 6.36 -16.75
CA PHE A 69 -8.47 6.42 -17.59
C PHE A 69 -9.09 7.83 -17.59
N ASN A 70 -9.94 8.09 -18.56
CA ASN A 70 -10.90 9.19 -18.46
C ASN A 70 -11.93 8.88 -17.35
N PRO A 71 -12.67 9.89 -16.83
CA PRO A 71 -13.75 9.66 -15.86
C PRO A 71 -14.83 8.68 -16.32
N ASP A 72 -15.04 8.56 -17.63
CA ASP A 72 -15.97 7.60 -18.24
C ASP A 72 -15.42 6.17 -18.37
N GLY A 73 -14.17 5.95 -17.92
CA GLY A 73 -13.48 4.65 -17.98
C GLY A 73 -12.84 4.31 -19.33
N ASN A 74 -12.86 5.21 -20.29
CA ASN A 74 -12.18 5.06 -21.57
C ASN A 74 -10.67 5.39 -21.47
N LYS A 75 -9.92 5.07 -22.51
CA LYS A 75 -8.49 5.37 -22.58
C LYS A 75 -8.21 6.88 -22.46
N TYR A 76 -7.38 7.26 -21.52
CA TYR A 76 -6.99 8.64 -21.32
C TYR A 76 -6.19 9.16 -22.54
N MET A 77 -6.64 10.27 -23.13
CA MET A 77 -6.02 10.92 -24.32
C MET A 77 -5.72 9.92 -25.47
N ASN A 78 -6.50 8.87 -25.63
CA ASN A 78 -6.27 7.77 -26.57
C ASN A 78 -4.91 7.05 -26.41
N LYS A 79 -4.19 7.28 -25.29
CA LYS A 79 -2.93 6.62 -24.97
C LYS A 79 -3.18 5.29 -24.25
N ASN A 80 -2.24 4.36 -24.31
CA ASN A 80 -2.36 3.08 -23.62
C ASN A 80 -1.69 3.17 -22.24
N TYR A 81 -2.42 3.66 -21.26
CA TYR A 81 -2.02 3.74 -19.86
C TYR A 81 -2.77 2.75 -18.96
N SER A 82 -3.14 1.58 -19.50
CA SER A 82 -4.00 0.62 -18.81
C SER A 82 -3.28 -0.26 -17.78
N TYR A 83 -1.95 -0.41 -17.87
CA TYR A 83 -1.17 -1.27 -16.97
C TYR A 83 0.32 -0.92 -17.07
N LEU A 84 0.74 0.15 -16.42
CA LEU A 84 2.10 0.67 -16.49
C LEU A 84 2.91 0.22 -15.28
N LEU A 85 4.12 -0.28 -15.52
CA LEU A 85 5.05 -0.66 -14.47
C LEU A 85 5.72 0.56 -13.85
N TYR A 86 5.65 0.63 -12.52
CA TYR A 86 6.46 1.50 -11.68
C TYR A 86 7.26 0.65 -10.69
N THR A 87 8.54 0.97 -10.52
CA THR A 87 9.46 0.27 -9.62
C THR A 87 9.94 1.22 -8.53
N ALA A 88 9.88 0.76 -7.28
CA ALA A 88 10.39 1.49 -6.12
C ALA A 88 11.91 1.49 -6.08
N GLU A 89 12.51 2.65 -5.85
CA GLU A 89 13.90 2.80 -5.45
C GLU A 89 13.95 3.54 -4.12
N ASN A 90 14.48 2.90 -3.10
CA ASN A 90 14.60 3.49 -1.78
C ASN A 90 15.93 4.24 -1.67
N GLY A 91 15.86 5.55 -1.36
CA GLY A 91 16.98 6.39 -0.99
C GLY A 91 17.00 6.66 0.51
N GLU A 92 17.91 7.52 0.97
CA GLU A 92 17.97 7.94 2.38
C GLU A 92 16.67 8.69 2.79
N GLY A 93 15.75 7.96 3.43
CA GLY A 93 14.47 8.50 3.96
C GLY A 93 13.41 8.84 2.91
N THR A 94 13.60 8.48 1.63
CA THR A 94 12.65 8.71 0.56
C THR A 94 12.51 7.49 -0.35
N GLN A 95 11.31 7.27 -0.86
CA GLN A 95 11.03 6.28 -1.89
C GLN A 95 10.67 6.97 -3.19
N ILE A 96 11.38 6.66 -4.27
CA ILE A 96 11.15 7.20 -5.61
C ILE A 96 10.56 6.08 -6.47
N TRP A 97 9.51 6.40 -7.21
CA TRP A 97 8.87 5.46 -8.13
C TRP A 97 9.24 5.78 -9.57
N LYS A 98 9.94 4.85 -10.22
CA LYS A 98 10.43 4.99 -11.58
C LYS A 98 9.64 4.14 -12.57
N THR A 99 9.43 4.68 -13.75
CA THR A 99 8.82 3.99 -14.88
C THR A 99 9.66 4.18 -16.13
N SER A 100 9.62 3.21 -17.05
CA SER A 100 10.21 3.34 -18.39
C SER A 100 9.34 4.14 -19.35
N SER A 101 8.08 4.42 -18.99
CA SER A 101 7.09 5.08 -19.84
C SER A 101 6.42 6.21 -19.08
N SER A 102 6.89 7.44 -19.25
CA SER A 102 6.30 8.61 -18.60
C SER A 102 4.80 8.74 -18.93
N VAL A 103 4.01 9.00 -17.91
CA VAL A 103 2.59 9.35 -18.05
C VAL A 103 2.49 10.86 -18.14
N LEU A 104 2.00 11.36 -19.26
CA LEU A 104 1.74 12.77 -19.46
C LEU A 104 0.25 13.04 -19.29
N LEU A 105 -0.08 13.93 -18.35
CA LEU A 105 -1.43 14.43 -18.10
C LEU A 105 -1.63 15.73 -18.88
N GLY A 106 -2.75 15.83 -19.59
CA GLY A 106 -3.20 17.04 -20.27
C GLY A 106 -4.17 17.85 -19.42
N GLU A 107 -4.92 18.76 -20.04
CA GLU A 107 -5.93 19.58 -19.37
C GLU A 107 -7.18 18.79 -18.96
N SER A 108 -7.48 17.69 -19.68
CA SER A 108 -8.63 16.83 -19.37
C SER A 108 -8.41 16.07 -18.06
N GLU A 109 -9.50 15.85 -17.33
CA GLU A 109 -9.48 15.07 -16.09
C GLU A 109 -9.11 13.61 -16.36
N ALA A 110 -8.25 13.08 -15.49
CA ALA A 110 -7.84 11.69 -15.45
C ALA A 110 -8.22 11.04 -14.12
N VAL A 111 -8.41 9.72 -14.14
CA VAL A 111 -8.63 8.87 -12.98
C VAL A 111 -7.53 7.83 -12.92
N LEU A 112 -6.85 7.74 -11.76
CA LEU A 112 -5.77 6.78 -11.52
C LEU A 112 -6.24 5.63 -10.64
N TYR A 113 -5.81 4.43 -11.01
CA TYR A 113 -5.89 3.20 -10.22
C TYR A 113 -4.51 2.57 -10.11
N ALA A 114 -4.26 1.83 -9.04
CA ALA A 114 -3.00 1.12 -8.83
C ALA A 114 -3.21 -0.25 -8.20
N CYS A 115 -2.28 -1.18 -8.43
CA CYS A 115 -2.24 -2.45 -7.71
C CYS A 115 -0.79 -2.93 -7.47
N TYR A 116 -0.62 -3.78 -6.47
CA TYR A 116 0.61 -4.45 -6.07
C TYR A 116 0.32 -5.95 -5.81
N PRO A 117 1.22 -6.85 -6.19
CA PRO A 117 2.39 -6.63 -7.02
C PRO A 117 2.06 -6.44 -8.50
N TYR A 118 3.01 -5.90 -9.27
CA TYR A 118 2.91 -5.92 -10.73
C TYR A 118 3.11 -7.35 -11.23
N GLU A 119 2.14 -7.85 -11.97
CA GLU A 119 2.15 -9.20 -12.52
C GLU A 119 2.25 -9.17 -14.05
N THR A 120 3.30 -9.78 -14.61
CA THR A 120 3.50 -9.84 -16.08
C THR A 120 2.52 -10.77 -16.79
N TYR A 121 1.87 -11.68 -16.06
CA TYR A 121 0.96 -12.70 -16.62
C TYR A 121 -0.47 -12.22 -16.80
N THR A 122 -0.82 -11.10 -16.22
CA THR A 122 -2.12 -10.48 -16.45
C THR A 122 -2.09 -9.78 -17.81
N PHE A 123 -3.14 -9.93 -18.59
CA PHE A 123 -3.27 -9.30 -19.93
C PHE A 123 -3.37 -7.77 -19.88
N GLY A 124 -2.81 -7.14 -18.82
CA GLY A 124 -2.71 -5.70 -18.70
C GLY A 124 -4.04 -4.96 -18.51
N ASP A 125 -5.08 -5.65 -18.02
CA ASP A 125 -6.39 -5.03 -17.71
C ASP A 125 -6.67 -5.08 -16.21
N MET A 126 -6.62 -3.93 -15.56
CA MET A 126 -6.92 -3.79 -14.13
C MET A 126 -8.37 -4.18 -13.74
N ARG A 127 -9.25 -4.39 -14.72
CA ARG A 127 -10.63 -4.82 -14.47
C ARG A 127 -10.78 -6.32 -14.32
N ASN A 128 -9.72 -7.08 -14.61
CA ASN A 128 -9.80 -8.55 -14.62
C ASN A 128 -8.45 -9.20 -14.27
N LEU A 129 -7.91 -8.88 -13.09
CA LEU A 129 -6.64 -9.45 -12.62
C LEU A 129 -6.86 -10.82 -11.97
N GLN A 130 -6.16 -11.84 -12.45
CA GLN A 130 -6.19 -13.15 -11.83
C GLN A 130 -5.32 -13.18 -10.57
N ILE A 131 -5.94 -13.40 -9.42
CA ILE A 131 -5.27 -13.51 -8.12
C ILE A 131 -5.28 -14.97 -7.68
N LYS A 132 -4.14 -15.47 -7.20
CA LYS A 132 -3.96 -16.84 -6.67
C LYS A 132 -3.26 -16.79 -5.33
N THR A 133 -3.83 -17.45 -4.33
CA THR A 133 -3.25 -17.57 -2.99
C THR A 133 -2.78 -18.98 -2.66
N ASN A 134 -2.95 -19.93 -3.59
CA ASN A 134 -2.59 -21.32 -3.43
C ASN A 134 -1.12 -21.65 -3.79
N ASN A 135 -0.30 -20.65 -4.01
CA ASN A 135 1.12 -20.80 -4.29
C ASN A 135 1.93 -20.93 -3.00
N TYR A 136 3.09 -21.56 -3.10
CA TYR A 136 4.07 -21.68 -2.02
C TYR A 136 4.54 -20.31 -1.50
N TYR A 137 4.67 -19.33 -2.41
CA TYR A 137 4.92 -17.92 -2.10
C TYR A 137 3.59 -17.20 -2.24
N GLN A 138 3.04 -16.77 -1.12
CA GLN A 138 1.82 -15.96 -1.10
C GLN A 138 2.21 -14.49 -1.14
N ASP A 139 1.94 -13.87 -2.28
CA ASP A 139 2.07 -12.42 -2.42
C ASP A 139 0.81 -11.75 -1.92
N ASP A 140 0.99 -10.73 -1.11
CA ASP A 140 -0.10 -9.90 -0.64
C ASP A 140 -0.58 -9.00 -1.77
N PHE A 141 -1.84 -9.17 -2.16
CA PHE A 141 -2.42 -8.37 -3.21
C PHE A 141 -3.09 -7.13 -2.66
N MET A 142 -2.59 -5.97 -3.08
CA MET A 142 -3.12 -4.66 -2.69
C MET A 142 -3.57 -3.85 -3.89
N TYR A 143 -4.50 -2.93 -3.67
CA TYR A 143 -5.02 -2.03 -4.69
C TYR A 143 -5.28 -0.64 -4.14
N ALA A 144 -5.43 0.34 -5.04
CA ALA A 144 -5.73 1.71 -4.70
C ALA A 144 -6.51 2.43 -5.80
N GLY A 145 -7.24 3.45 -5.43
CA GLY A 145 -8.06 4.27 -6.30
C GLY A 145 -9.57 4.08 -6.07
N PRO A 146 -10.44 4.84 -6.79
CA PRO A 146 -10.06 5.86 -7.79
C PRO A 146 -9.44 7.11 -7.17
N TYR A 147 -8.40 7.67 -7.81
CA TYR A 147 -7.90 9.02 -7.57
C TYR A 147 -8.34 9.90 -8.73
N THR A 148 -9.26 10.80 -8.47
CA THR A 148 -9.94 11.66 -9.46
C THR A 148 -9.38 13.08 -9.49
N GLY A 149 -9.79 13.87 -10.48
CA GLY A 149 -9.39 15.27 -10.59
C GLY A 149 -7.95 15.50 -11.01
N LEU A 150 -7.29 14.48 -11.57
CA LEU A 150 -5.92 14.58 -12.04
C LEU A 150 -5.88 15.23 -13.42
N ASN A 151 -4.93 16.14 -13.62
CA ASN A 151 -4.68 16.80 -14.89
C ASN A 151 -3.27 17.43 -14.87
N ALA A 152 -2.90 18.19 -15.90
CA ALA A 152 -1.59 18.83 -15.98
C ALA A 152 -1.28 19.78 -14.80
N ASP A 153 -2.29 20.42 -14.22
CA ASP A 153 -2.13 21.32 -13.07
C ASP A 153 -2.18 20.56 -11.71
N ASN A 154 -2.87 19.42 -11.67
CA ASN A 154 -2.99 18.54 -10.49
C ASN A 154 -2.44 17.15 -10.80
N ARG A 155 -1.13 17.01 -10.81
CA ARG A 155 -0.39 15.83 -11.29
C ARG A 155 0.32 15.01 -10.21
N HIS A 156 0.20 15.41 -8.95
CA HIS A 156 0.84 14.71 -7.83
C HIS A 156 -0.19 13.84 -7.10
N VAL A 157 0.11 12.56 -6.94
CA VAL A 157 -0.78 11.60 -6.30
C VAL A 157 -0.06 10.87 -5.17
N ASN A 158 -0.65 10.92 -3.98
CA ASN A 158 -0.25 10.07 -2.86
C ASN A 158 -1.14 8.83 -2.85
N ILE A 159 -0.58 7.70 -3.27
CA ILE A 159 -1.29 6.42 -3.39
C ILE A 159 -1.19 5.68 -2.06
N THR A 160 -2.34 5.35 -1.46
CA THR A 160 -2.41 4.46 -0.29
C THR A 160 -3.02 3.14 -0.73
N MET A 161 -2.21 2.08 -0.70
CA MET A 161 -2.62 0.73 -1.07
C MET A 161 -3.42 0.07 0.04
N LYS A 162 -4.53 -0.59 -0.32
CA LYS A 162 -5.41 -1.36 0.56
C LYS A 162 -5.28 -2.86 0.28
N HIS A 163 -5.35 -3.69 1.31
CA HIS A 163 -5.37 -5.14 1.13
C HIS A 163 -6.68 -5.62 0.51
N ALA A 164 -6.60 -6.43 -0.53
CA ALA A 164 -7.75 -7.12 -1.10
C ALA A 164 -7.98 -8.51 -0.49
N LEU A 165 -6.97 -9.07 0.18
CA LEU A 165 -7.01 -10.39 0.79
C LEU A 165 -7.35 -10.31 2.29
N ALA A 166 -7.78 -11.44 2.84
CA ALA A 166 -7.84 -11.69 4.28
C ALA A 166 -6.62 -12.52 4.71
N ALA A 167 -6.06 -12.23 5.88
CA ALA A 167 -5.00 -13.04 6.46
C ALA A 167 -5.52 -13.92 7.59
N VAL A 168 -4.97 -15.13 7.70
CA VAL A 168 -5.07 -15.95 8.92
C VAL A 168 -3.68 -16.05 9.52
N ARG A 169 -3.53 -15.58 10.75
CA ARG A 169 -2.30 -15.73 11.54
C ARG A 169 -2.47 -16.91 12.48
N LEU A 170 -1.79 -18.01 12.17
CA LEU A 170 -1.76 -19.20 13.00
C LEU A 170 -0.55 -19.14 13.93
N THR A 171 -0.79 -19.19 15.23
CA THR A 171 0.25 -19.35 16.24
C THR A 171 0.13 -20.73 16.86
N THR A 172 1.17 -21.55 16.70
CA THR A 172 1.23 -22.90 17.26
C THR A 172 2.17 -22.96 18.46
N THR A 173 1.78 -23.69 19.49
CA THR A 173 2.59 -23.97 20.66
C THR A 173 2.62 -25.46 20.95
N ARG A 174 3.73 -25.94 21.49
CA ARG A 174 3.81 -27.29 22.03
C ARG A 174 3.06 -27.34 23.37
N GLY A 175 1.91 -27.97 23.38
CA GLY A 175 1.18 -28.27 24.61
C GLY A 175 1.71 -29.55 25.28
N SER A 176 0.86 -30.56 25.40
CA SER A 176 1.26 -31.87 25.96
C SER A 176 1.80 -32.86 24.91
N TYR A 177 2.25 -32.41 23.75
CA TYR A 177 2.81 -33.26 22.71
C TYR A 177 4.20 -33.79 23.10
N GLU A 178 4.35 -35.12 23.13
CA GLU A 178 5.55 -35.81 23.61
C GLU A 178 6.47 -36.28 22.47
N GLY A 179 6.03 -36.19 21.18
CA GLY A 179 6.83 -36.57 20.01
C GLY A 179 7.93 -35.54 19.70
N VAL A 180 8.70 -35.79 18.66
CA VAL A 180 9.72 -34.88 18.14
C VAL A 180 9.08 -33.54 17.79
N GLY A 181 7.88 -33.57 17.20
CA GLY A 181 7.14 -32.38 16.79
C GLY A 181 7.58 -31.85 15.44
N SER A 182 8.06 -32.71 14.56
CA SER A 182 8.38 -32.31 13.19
C SER A 182 7.11 -32.06 12.41
N ILE A 183 6.84 -30.81 12.09
CA ILE A 183 5.70 -30.38 11.26
C ILE A 183 6.13 -30.45 9.81
N GLN A 184 5.54 -31.39 9.04
CA GLN A 184 5.82 -31.59 7.63
C GLN A 184 4.97 -30.67 6.73
N SER A 185 3.75 -30.39 7.14
CA SER A 185 2.86 -29.48 6.42
C SER A 185 1.79 -28.89 7.30
N ILE A 186 1.35 -27.69 6.95
CA ILE A 186 0.15 -27.05 7.51
C ILE A 186 -0.73 -26.64 6.33
N GLY A 187 -1.99 -27.06 6.36
CA GLY A 187 -3.00 -26.68 5.37
C GLY A 187 -4.10 -25.83 5.99
N MET A 188 -4.52 -24.79 5.29
CA MET A 188 -5.64 -23.93 5.65
C MET A 188 -6.65 -23.88 4.51
N GLY A 189 -7.92 -24.15 4.80
CA GLY A 189 -8.99 -24.14 3.82
C GLY A 189 -10.32 -23.73 4.38
N SER A 190 -11.23 -23.27 3.51
CA SER A 190 -12.60 -22.90 3.87
C SER A 190 -13.52 -23.11 2.67
N PRO A 191 -14.76 -23.61 2.86
CA PRO A 191 -15.75 -23.68 1.79
C PRO A 191 -16.25 -22.30 1.33
N VAL A 192 -16.07 -21.27 2.16
CA VAL A 192 -16.52 -19.89 1.90
C VAL A 192 -15.37 -18.91 1.71
N ALA A 193 -14.16 -19.38 1.51
CA ALA A 193 -13.01 -18.54 1.18
C ALA A 193 -12.27 -19.11 -0.05
N GLY A 194 -11.73 -18.23 -0.85
CA GLY A 194 -11.12 -18.58 -2.12
C GLY A 194 -9.63 -18.74 -2.06
N THR A 195 -9.11 -19.59 -2.95
CA THR A 195 -7.69 -19.77 -3.24
C THR A 195 -7.28 -19.16 -4.58
N SER A 196 -8.25 -18.83 -5.43
CA SER A 196 -8.05 -18.08 -6.67
C SER A 196 -9.31 -17.30 -7.05
N GLY A 197 -9.15 -16.24 -7.82
CA GLY A 197 -10.27 -15.40 -8.27
C GLY A 197 -9.83 -14.34 -9.25
N TYR A 198 -10.79 -13.55 -9.73
CA TYR A 198 -10.54 -12.38 -10.56
C TYR A 198 -10.92 -11.13 -9.80
N PHE A 199 -10.02 -10.15 -9.78
CA PHE A 199 -10.20 -8.88 -9.09
C PHE A 199 -10.34 -7.73 -10.09
N ASP A 200 -11.35 -6.89 -9.88
CA ASP A 200 -11.51 -5.62 -10.60
C ASP A 200 -11.04 -4.47 -9.72
N VAL A 201 -9.87 -3.93 -10.04
CA VAL A 201 -9.27 -2.81 -9.30
C VAL A 201 -10.13 -1.55 -9.37
N THR A 202 -10.84 -1.35 -10.50
CA THR A 202 -11.68 -0.16 -10.69
C THR A 202 -12.94 -0.19 -9.81
N GLN A 203 -13.37 -1.39 -9.42
CA GLN A 203 -14.49 -1.60 -8.50
C GLN A 203 -14.04 -1.95 -7.07
N GLY A 204 -12.75 -2.27 -6.88
CA GLY A 204 -12.18 -2.66 -5.59
C GLY A 204 -12.75 -3.97 -5.05
N LYS A 205 -13.10 -4.92 -5.92
CA LYS A 205 -13.73 -6.19 -5.51
C LYS A 205 -13.36 -7.37 -6.40
N PHE A 206 -13.50 -8.57 -5.83
CA PHE A 206 -13.49 -9.81 -6.60
C PHE A 206 -14.78 -9.96 -7.40
N THR A 207 -14.66 -10.28 -8.69
CA THR A 207 -15.77 -10.53 -9.61
C THR A 207 -16.13 -12.01 -9.71
N SER A 208 -15.16 -12.88 -9.43
CA SER A 208 -15.35 -14.32 -9.25
C SER A 208 -14.32 -14.89 -8.29
N VAL A 209 -14.69 -15.93 -7.54
CA VAL A 209 -13.84 -16.60 -6.55
C VAL A 209 -14.03 -18.09 -6.66
N THR A 210 -12.92 -18.84 -6.68
CA THR A 210 -12.92 -20.31 -6.57
C THR A 210 -12.67 -20.68 -5.11
N THR A 211 -13.69 -21.24 -4.47
CA THR A 211 -13.69 -21.61 -3.04
C THR A 211 -13.38 -23.08 -2.80
N GLY A 212 -13.24 -23.49 -1.53
CA GLY A 212 -13.08 -24.88 -1.08
C GLY A 212 -11.69 -25.47 -1.28
N GLY A 213 -10.73 -24.70 -1.76
CA GLY A 213 -9.32 -25.12 -1.85
C GLY A 213 -8.63 -25.09 -0.49
N THR A 214 -7.50 -25.80 -0.40
CA THR A 214 -6.59 -25.75 0.75
C THR A 214 -5.25 -25.18 0.32
N ILE A 215 -4.73 -24.23 1.09
CA ILE A 215 -3.40 -23.64 0.88
C ILE A 215 -2.39 -24.24 1.84
N TYR A 216 -1.17 -24.45 1.34
CA TYR A 216 -0.04 -25.03 2.08
C TYR A 216 1.20 -24.14 1.92
N PRO A 217 1.21 -22.93 2.52
CA PRO A 217 2.27 -21.96 2.28
C PRO A 217 3.58 -22.25 3.03
N THR A 218 3.61 -23.30 3.85
CA THR A 218 4.64 -23.44 4.88
C THR A 218 5.68 -24.48 4.51
N SER A 219 6.95 -24.13 4.73
CA SER A 219 8.05 -25.09 4.86
C SER A 219 7.93 -25.87 6.16
N SER A 220 8.50 -27.09 6.19
CA SER A 220 8.59 -27.89 7.42
C SER A 220 9.38 -27.15 8.52
N PHE A 221 8.95 -27.30 9.77
CA PHE A 221 9.63 -26.79 10.96
C PHE A 221 9.38 -27.71 12.16
N GLU A 222 10.12 -27.52 13.23
CA GLU A 222 9.92 -28.26 14.49
C GLU A 222 9.12 -27.42 15.49
N LEU A 223 8.18 -28.08 16.19
CA LEU A 223 7.48 -27.48 17.31
C LEU A 223 8.51 -27.16 18.41
N SER A 224 8.53 -25.91 18.83
CA SER A 224 9.31 -25.44 19.97
C SER A 224 8.42 -25.17 21.17
N ASP A 225 9.01 -24.99 22.35
CA ASP A 225 8.29 -24.58 23.56
C ASP A 225 7.75 -23.14 23.44
N GLY A 226 8.32 -22.35 22.53
CA GLY A 226 7.85 -21.01 22.20
C GLY A 226 6.82 -21.01 21.05
N PRO A 227 6.09 -19.89 20.86
CA PRO A 227 5.12 -19.78 19.77
C PRO A 227 5.81 -19.75 18.39
N ASN A 228 5.28 -20.56 17.48
CA ASN A 228 5.61 -20.50 16.05
C ASN A 228 4.43 -19.87 15.30
N THR A 229 4.70 -18.88 14.46
CA THR A 229 3.66 -18.12 13.75
C THR A 229 3.78 -18.30 12.24
N GLN A 230 2.66 -18.65 11.61
CA GLN A 230 2.49 -18.80 10.17
C GLN A 230 1.34 -17.94 9.67
N TYR A 231 1.43 -17.47 8.42
CA TYR A 231 0.39 -16.68 7.78
C TYR A 231 -0.17 -17.38 6.55
N PHE A 232 -1.47 -17.23 6.34
CA PHE A 232 -2.20 -17.73 5.20
C PHE A 232 -3.01 -16.60 4.59
N LEU A 233 -2.90 -16.38 3.28
CA LEU A 233 -3.70 -15.42 2.55
C LEU A 233 -4.85 -16.12 1.86
N LEU A 234 -6.05 -15.61 2.04
CA LEU A 234 -7.28 -16.15 1.48
C LEU A 234 -8.10 -15.03 0.81
N ILE A 235 -8.80 -15.39 -0.25
CA ILE A 235 -9.72 -14.45 -0.90
C ILE A 235 -11.03 -14.46 -0.10
N PRO A 236 -11.45 -13.32 0.49
CA PRO A 236 -12.70 -13.24 1.23
C PRO A 236 -13.91 -13.27 0.29
N THR A 237 -14.97 -13.97 0.68
CA THR A 237 -16.23 -13.99 -0.06
C THR A 237 -17.32 -13.12 0.56
N GLY A 238 -17.08 -12.61 1.78
CA GLY A 238 -18.08 -11.88 2.56
C GLY A 238 -19.08 -12.81 3.29
N GLU A 239 -18.84 -14.12 3.28
CA GLU A 239 -19.67 -15.11 3.96
C GLU A 239 -18.91 -15.74 5.13
N ALA A 240 -19.61 -15.98 6.24
CA ALA A 240 -19.07 -16.74 7.38
C ALA A 240 -19.15 -18.25 7.10
N GLY A 241 -18.13 -18.98 7.54
CA GLY A 241 -18.10 -20.44 7.39
C GLY A 241 -16.98 -21.10 8.16
N ASN A 242 -16.86 -22.40 8.01
CA ASN A 242 -15.87 -23.17 8.74
C ASN A 242 -14.47 -22.97 8.15
N LEU A 243 -13.51 -22.62 9.00
CA LEU A 243 -12.10 -22.59 8.63
C LEU A 243 -11.43 -23.88 9.13
N LYS A 244 -10.93 -24.68 8.21
CA LYS A 244 -10.29 -25.98 8.49
C LYS A 244 -8.78 -25.81 8.53
N LEU A 245 -8.17 -26.21 9.63
CA LEU A 245 -6.72 -26.34 9.81
C LEU A 245 -6.35 -27.81 9.79
N THR A 246 -5.38 -28.17 8.97
CA THR A 246 -4.80 -29.51 8.91
C THR A 246 -3.29 -29.43 9.14
N MET A 247 -2.75 -30.26 10.02
CA MET A 247 -1.31 -30.35 10.29
C MET A 247 -0.82 -31.78 10.17
N SER A 248 0.29 -31.98 9.45
CA SER A 248 1.05 -33.24 9.49
C SER A 248 2.21 -33.10 10.47
N ILE A 249 2.21 -33.88 11.53
CA ILE A 249 3.18 -33.84 12.64
C ILE A 249 3.71 -35.25 12.87
N ASP A 250 5.02 -35.46 12.77
CA ASP A 250 5.68 -36.77 12.94
C ASP A 250 5.01 -37.87 12.10
N GLY A 251 4.56 -37.54 10.88
CA GLY A 251 3.88 -38.47 9.96
C GLY A 251 2.40 -38.72 10.26
N SER A 252 1.83 -38.11 11.30
CA SER A 252 0.40 -38.18 11.64
C SER A 252 -0.33 -36.89 11.24
N THR A 253 -1.56 -37.04 10.76
CA THR A 253 -2.39 -35.88 10.35
C THR A 253 -3.38 -35.53 11.46
N TYR A 254 -3.38 -34.26 11.84
CA TYR A 254 -4.29 -33.66 12.82
C TYR A 254 -5.15 -32.60 12.14
N GLU A 255 -6.42 -32.54 12.51
CA GLU A 255 -7.37 -31.58 11.95
C GLU A 255 -8.15 -30.86 13.05
N ILE A 256 -8.47 -29.58 12.81
CA ILE A 256 -9.40 -28.83 13.60
C ILE A 256 -10.26 -27.94 12.70
N SER A 257 -11.53 -27.83 13.00
CA SER A 257 -12.45 -26.93 12.31
C SER A 257 -12.86 -25.81 13.27
N VAL A 258 -12.67 -24.58 12.83
CA VAL A 258 -13.10 -23.36 13.52
C VAL A 258 -14.40 -22.90 12.85
N PRO A 259 -15.56 -22.97 13.54
CA PRO A 259 -16.83 -22.62 12.94
C PRO A 259 -17.01 -21.10 12.83
N ASP A 260 -17.90 -20.69 11.95
CA ASP A 260 -18.44 -19.34 11.81
C ASP A 260 -17.39 -18.23 11.67
N VAL A 261 -16.27 -18.52 11.01
CA VAL A 261 -15.22 -17.53 10.72
C VAL A 261 -15.64 -16.69 9.52
N LEU A 262 -15.75 -15.38 9.71
CA LEU A 262 -15.85 -14.41 8.63
C LEU A 262 -14.46 -13.88 8.29
N LEU A 263 -14.01 -14.15 7.07
CA LEU A 263 -12.77 -13.58 6.55
C LEU A 263 -13.08 -12.29 5.80
N GLU A 264 -12.41 -11.20 6.18
CA GLU A 264 -12.62 -9.86 5.61
C GLU A 264 -11.32 -9.33 5.01
N ALA A 265 -11.41 -8.63 3.88
CA ALA A 265 -10.28 -7.96 3.26
C ALA A 265 -9.63 -6.96 4.24
N GLY A 266 -8.30 -6.95 4.32
CA GLY A 266 -7.57 -6.06 5.21
C GLY A 266 -7.68 -6.40 6.70
N LYS A 267 -8.15 -7.62 7.04
CA LYS A 267 -8.19 -8.09 8.43
C LYS A 267 -7.39 -9.37 8.65
N ILE A 268 -6.92 -9.55 9.87
CA ILE A 268 -6.20 -10.76 10.31
C ILE A 268 -7.09 -11.54 11.27
N THR A 269 -7.39 -12.79 10.91
CA THR A 269 -7.95 -13.76 11.84
C THR A 269 -6.83 -14.47 12.56
N GLU A 270 -6.70 -14.24 13.86
CA GLU A 270 -5.69 -14.86 14.72
C GLU A 270 -6.21 -16.17 15.29
N LEU A 271 -5.51 -17.26 15.01
CA LEU A 271 -5.77 -18.58 15.58
C LEU A 271 -4.59 -18.99 16.47
N ASN A 272 -4.85 -19.23 17.74
CA ASN A 272 -3.87 -19.80 18.64
C ASN A 272 -4.20 -21.28 18.89
N VAL A 273 -3.26 -22.16 18.58
CA VAL A 273 -3.44 -23.62 18.63
C VAL A 273 -2.34 -24.24 19.45
N SER A 274 -2.72 -25.06 20.43
CA SER A 274 -1.84 -25.94 21.18
C SER A 274 -1.85 -27.32 20.53
N VAL A 275 -0.69 -27.94 20.35
CA VAL A 275 -0.56 -29.32 19.90
C VAL A 275 -0.44 -30.23 21.11
N ASP A 276 -1.49 -31.03 21.34
CA ASP A 276 -1.55 -31.98 22.45
C ASP A 276 -1.29 -33.42 21.95
N LYS A 277 -1.22 -34.39 22.88
CA LYS A 277 -0.83 -35.79 22.59
C LYS A 277 -1.58 -36.44 21.42
N ALA A 278 -2.84 -36.09 21.20
CA ALA A 278 -3.69 -36.74 20.22
C ALA A 278 -4.59 -35.78 19.42
N ARG A 279 -4.41 -34.45 19.56
CA ARG A 279 -5.27 -33.47 18.92
C ARG A 279 -4.64 -32.08 18.85
N LEU A 280 -5.14 -31.27 17.92
CA LEU A 280 -4.99 -29.83 17.95
C LEU A 280 -6.06 -29.24 18.90
N ASN A 281 -5.66 -28.34 19.77
CA ASN A 281 -6.55 -27.65 20.68
C ASN A 281 -6.56 -26.15 20.39
N LEU A 282 -7.71 -25.65 19.95
CA LEU A 282 -7.90 -24.22 19.69
C LEU A 282 -7.99 -23.48 21.02
N THR A 283 -7.01 -22.63 21.32
CA THR A 283 -6.97 -21.89 22.59
C THR A 283 -7.59 -20.51 22.47
N SER A 284 -7.56 -19.89 21.31
CA SER A 284 -8.29 -18.65 21.05
C SER A 284 -8.48 -18.37 19.56
N VAL A 285 -9.53 -17.60 19.25
CA VAL A 285 -9.79 -16.99 17.94
C VAL A 285 -10.03 -15.50 18.16
N LYS A 286 -9.37 -14.66 17.37
CA LYS A 286 -9.56 -13.20 17.43
C LYS A 286 -9.44 -12.62 16.03
N VAL A 287 -10.30 -11.68 15.67
CA VAL A 287 -10.17 -10.90 14.43
C VAL A 287 -9.60 -9.53 14.80
N THR A 288 -8.57 -9.12 14.08
CA THR A 288 -7.92 -7.82 14.25
C THR A 288 -7.79 -7.14 12.89
N GLU A 289 -7.70 -5.83 12.91
CA GLU A 289 -7.33 -5.11 11.70
C GLU A 289 -5.96 -5.59 11.20
N TRP A 290 -5.75 -5.53 9.91
CA TRP A 290 -4.50 -6.01 9.31
C TRP A 290 -3.31 -5.11 9.69
N TYR A 291 -3.57 -3.86 9.99
CA TYR A 291 -2.58 -2.98 10.60
C TYR A 291 -2.52 -3.22 12.10
N ARG A 292 -1.35 -3.44 12.61
CA ARG A 292 -1.14 -3.62 14.04
C ARG A 292 -1.00 -2.26 14.71
N THR A 293 -1.99 -1.89 15.50
CA THR A 293 -1.96 -0.69 16.33
C THR A 293 -1.15 -0.85 17.63
N ASP A 294 -0.62 -2.06 17.88
CA ASP A 294 -0.16 -2.40 19.24
C ASP A 294 1.34 -2.16 19.46
N ARG A 295 2.17 -2.12 18.41
CA ARG A 295 3.62 -1.87 18.54
C ARG A 295 4.26 -1.35 17.26
N ALA A 296 4.52 -0.06 17.19
CA ALA A 296 5.56 0.47 16.32
C ALA A 296 6.85 0.57 17.13
N THR A 297 7.94 -0.04 16.67
CA THR A 297 9.26 0.13 17.28
C THR A 297 10.06 1.06 16.39
N ILE A 298 10.41 2.23 16.91
CA ILE A 298 11.24 3.22 16.24
C ILE A 298 12.65 2.98 16.71
N SER A 299 13.56 2.64 15.81
CA SER A 299 14.99 2.55 16.15
C SER A 299 15.57 3.95 16.18
N ALA A 300 15.88 4.43 17.39
CA ALA A 300 16.72 5.59 17.55
C ALA A 300 18.19 5.23 17.22
N PRO A 301 19.02 6.17 16.72
CA PRO A 301 20.43 5.91 16.48
C PRO A 301 21.14 5.60 17.82
N ALA A 302 21.82 4.44 17.88
CA ALA A 302 22.42 3.78 19.04
C ALA A 302 21.43 2.94 19.86
N ASP A 303 21.84 1.92 20.45
CA ASP A 303 21.31 0.81 21.26
C ASP A 303 19.90 0.89 21.92
N TYR A 304 19.20 2.03 21.84
CA TYR A 304 17.90 2.23 22.46
C TYR A 304 16.75 2.27 21.45
N ARG A 305 15.54 1.90 21.89
CA ARG A 305 14.34 1.83 21.07
C ARG A 305 13.21 2.65 21.68
N VAL A 306 12.44 3.32 20.85
CA VAL A 306 11.15 3.90 21.22
C VAL A 306 10.05 2.95 20.73
N THR A 307 9.26 2.41 21.66
CA THR A 307 8.13 1.52 21.36
C THR A 307 6.83 2.30 21.51
N LEU A 308 5.93 2.18 20.56
CA LEU A 308 4.59 2.78 20.61
C LEU A 308 3.58 1.67 20.95
N GLU A 309 2.81 1.85 22.01
CA GLU A 309 1.84 0.88 22.50
C GLU A 309 0.48 1.53 22.78
N GLY A 310 -0.52 0.70 23.10
CA GLY A 310 -1.84 1.14 23.53
C GLY A 310 -2.84 1.42 22.40
N HIS A 311 -3.85 2.20 22.70
CA HIS A 311 -5.02 2.40 21.84
C HIS A 311 -4.73 3.42 20.75
N GLN A 312 -4.43 2.96 19.55
CA GLN A 312 -4.06 3.79 18.38
C GLN A 312 -5.17 3.84 17.30
N GLU A 313 -6.32 3.23 17.56
CA GLU A 313 -7.46 3.26 16.64
C GLU A 313 -7.92 4.71 16.36
N GLY A 314 -8.10 5.04 15.10
CA GLY A 314 -8.47 6.40 14.68
C GLY A 314 -7.32 7.41 14.63
N ILE A 315 -6.06 6.96 14.83
CA ILE A 315 -4.86 7.80 14.83
C ILE A 315 -3.92 7.36 13.71
N SER A 316 -3.48 8.29 12.87
CA SER A 316 -2.36 8.12 11.96
C SER A 316 -1.09 8.61 12.64
N ILE A 317 -0.03 7.80 12.68
CA ILE A 317 1.21 8.11 13.39
C ILE A 317 2.35 8.24 12.36
N GLY A 318 2.96 9.43 12.31
CA GLY A 318 4.19 9.70 11.59
C GLY A 318 5.35 9.87 12.56
N THR A 319 6.56 9.43 12.16
CA THR A 319 7.77 9.55 12.99
C THR A 319 8.91 10.14 12.19
N VAL A 320 9.70 11.01 12.84
CA VAL A 320 10.92 11.59 12.27
C VAL A 320 12.05 11.47 13.29
N ILE A 321 13.20 10.97 12.85
CA ILE A 321 14.42 10.95 13.66
C ILE A 321 15.25 12.17 13.30
N GLY A 322 15.49 13.04 14.28
CA GLY A 322 16.32 14.23 14.12
C GLY A 322 17.81 13.90 14.07
N SER A 323 18.60 14.79 13.47
CA SER A 323 20.07 14.70 13.47
C SER A 323 20.69 14.75 14.87
N ASP A 324 19.97 15.29 15.83
CA ASP A 324 20.29 15.34 17.27
C ASP A 324 19.90 14.06 18.03
N LYS A 325 19.51 13.00 17.30
CA LYS A 325 19.01 11.72 17.86
C LYS A 325 17.68 11.85 18.60
N SER A 326 16.95 12.93 18.42
CA SER A 326 15.57 13.04 18.89
C SER A 326 14.62 12.22 18.02
N VAL A 327 13.53 11.74 18.61
CA VAL A 327 12.42 11.09 17.90
C VAL A 327 11.19 11.96 18.05
N THR A 328 10.70 12.49 16.93
CA THR A 328 9.44 13.23 16.87
C THR A 328 8.34 12.32 16.36
N ILE A 329 7.27 12.18 17.12
CA ILE A 329 6.08 11.40 16.80
C ILE A 329 4.94 12.38 16.58
N THR A 330 4.32 12.33 15.40
CA THR A 330 3.15 13.14 15.05
C THR A 330 1.94 12.22 14.95
N ALA A 331 0.99 12.38 15.85
CA ALA A 331 -0.25 11.58 15.91
C ALA A 331 -1.42 12.42 15.41
N VAL A 332 -2.05 12.01 14.31
CA VAL A 332 -3.11 12.74 13.60
C VAL A 332 -4.41 11.95 13.71
N PRO A 333 -5.49 12.50 14.31
CA PRO A 333 -6.79 11.85 14.31
C PRO A 333 -7.41 11.93 12.91
N TYR A 334 -7.99 10.80 12.42
CA TYR A 334 -8.59 10.76 11.07
C TYR A 334 -10.08 10.42 11.05
N VAL A 335 -10.69 10.11 12.20
CA VAL A 335 -12.12 9.72 12.28
C VAL A 335 -13.09 10.90 12.15
N SER A 336 -12.70 12.10 12.60
CA SER A 336 -13.49 13.32 12.41
C SER A 336 -12.61 14.58 12.55
N LYS A 337 -13.10 15.72 12.01
CA LYS A 337 -12.41 17.02 12.13
C LYS A 337 -12.38 17.57 13.56
N GLN A 338 -13.23 17.06 14.46
CA GLN A 338 -13.28 17.46 15.87
C GLN A 338 -12.51 16.52 16.78
N ALA A 339 -12.11 15.34 16.25
CA ALA A 339 -11.36 14.38 17.04
C ALA A 339 -10.00 14.93 17.48
N LYS A 340 -9.63 14.61 18.73
CA LYS A 340 -8.35 15.01 19.32
C LYS A 340 -7.63 13.76 19.85
N VAL A 341 -6.34 13.67 19.59
CA VAL A 341 -5.51 12.59 20.17
C VAL A 341 -5.32 12.85 21.66
N ASN A 342 -5.70 11.87 22.48
CA ASN A 342 -5.55 11.95 23.94
C ASN A 342 -4.07 12.10 24.36
N PRO A 343 -3.79 12.66 25.55
CA PRO A 343 -2.44 12.62 26.11
C PRO A 343 -1.88 11.19 26.13
N VAL A 344 -0.59 11.06 25.87
CA VAL A 344 0.11 9.76 25.95
C VAL A 344 0.88 9.64 27.25
N ALA A 345 1.07 8.41 27.72
CA ALA A 345 1.98 8.10 28.83
C ALA A 345 3.35 7.68 28.30
N PHE A 346 4.35 7.79 29.16
CA PHE A 346 5.76 7.45 28.87
C PHE A 346 6.31 6.55 29.96
N GLU A 347 7.12 5.59 29.54
CA GLU A 347 7.91 4.76 30.42
C GLU A 347 9.34 4.65 29.86
N GLY A 348 10.34 4.79 30.70
CA GLY A 348 11.76 4.74 30.34
C GLY A 348 12.51 6.02 30.74
N ASP A 349 13.84 6.00 30.56
CA ASP A 349 14.73 7.11 30.91
C ASP A 349 15.08 7.92 29.65
N ALA A 350 14.38 9.04 29.47
CA ALA A 350 14.55 9.99 28.37
C ALA A 350 13.92 11.34 28.75
N THR A 351 14.20 12.36 27.97
CA THR A 351 13.50 13.65 28.04
C THR A 351 12.27 13.63 27.14
N PHE A 352 11.09 13.97 27.67
CA PHE A 352 9.83 13.96 26.94
C PHE A 352 9.18 15.31 26.88
N SER A 353 8.56 15.59 25.77
CA SER A 353 7.56 16.64 25.66
C SER A 353 6.40 16.20 24.77
N GLN A 354 5.19 16.68 25.03
CA GLN A 354 4.05 16.50 24.14
C GLN A 354 3.25 17.79 24.04
N GLN A 355 2.76 18.07 22.85
CA GLN A 355 1.96 19.25 22.56
C GLN A 355 0.78 18.87 21.68
N MET A 356 -0.39 19.46 21.92
CA MET A 356 -1.55 19.29 21.08
C MET A 356 -1.88 20.57 20.33
N ASN A 357 -2.19 20.42 19.06
CA ASN A 357 -2.80 21.50 18.27
C ASN A 357 -4.32 21.44 18.43
N GLU A 358 -4.86 22.39 19.19
CA GLU A 358 -6.29 22.45 19.52
C GLU A 358 -7.21 22.58 18.30
N LYS A 359 -6.72 23.15 17.20
CA LYS A 359 -7.52 23.35 15.98
C LYS A 359 -7.61 22.08 15.12
N THR A 360 -6.54 21.27 15.11
CA THR A 360 -6.45 20.09 14.25
C THR A 360 -6.56 18.78 15.02
N GLY A 361 -6.52 18.82 16.36
CA GLY A 361 -6.49 17.63 17.22
C GLY A 361 -5.18 16.82 17.13
N VAL A 362 -4.19 17.29 16.39
CA VAL A 362 -2.89 16.63 16.21
C VAL A 362 -2.06 16.74 17.47
N ARG A 363 -1.50 15.62 17.92
CA ARG A 363 -0.53 15.57 19.03
C ARG A 363 0.87 15.33 18.50
N THR A 364 1.79 16.21 18.84
CA THR A 364 3.22 16.06 18.59
C THR A 364 3.92 15.65 19.88
N ILE A 365 4.72 14.61 19.83
CA ILE A 365 5.46 14.04 20.94
C ILE A 365 6.93 14.05 20.55
N VAL A 366 7.80 14.58 21.40
CA VAL A 366 9.26 14.60 21.17
C VAL A 366 9.93 13.84 22.30
N VAL A 367 10.74 12.85 21.92
CA VAL A 367 11.58 12.05 22.82
C VAL A 367 13.04 12.37 22.52
N GLN A 368 13.79 12.77 23.52
CA GLN A 368 15.19 13.20 23.41
C GLN A 368 16.03 12.54 24.50
N GLU A 369 17.36 12.57 24.32
CA GLU A 369 18.33 12.11 25.35
C GLU A 369 17.99 10.70 25.87
N LEU A 370 17.69 9.74 24.95
CA LEU A 370 17.39 8.38 25.34
C LEU A 370 18.55 7.74 26.10
N LYS A 371 18.27 7.25 27.32
CA LYS A 371 19.20 6.52 28.18
C LYS A 371 18.76 5.09 28.44
N SER A 372 17.55 4.72 28.01
CA SER A 372 16.99 3.37 28.05
C SER A 372 16.05 3.13 26.86
N HIS A 373 15.54 1.92 26.73
CA HIS A 373 14.32 1.68 25.92
C HIS A 373 13.17 2.48 26.49
N VAL A 374 12.36 3.06 25.62
CA VAL A 374 11.25 3.94 25.98
C VAL A 374 9.95 3.39 25.39
N THR A 375 8.90 3.40 26.18
CA THR A 375 7.54 3.07 25.72
C THR A 375 6.66 4.32 25.75
N VAL A 376 5.99 4.61 24.64
CA VAL A 376 4.96 5.66 24.55
C VAL A 376 3.62 4.98 24.37
N THR A 377 2.74 5.14 25.38
CA THR A 377 1.43 4.49 25.39
C THR A 377 0.33 5.46 24.98
N PHE A 378 -0.42 5.12 23.93
CA PHE A 378 -1.56 5.89 23.43
C PHE A 378 -2.87 5.47 24.13
N TYR A 379 -3.73 6.45 24.39
CA TYR A 379 -5.06 6.24 24.98
C TYR A 379 -6.20 6.60 24.02
N GLY A 380 -5.95 6.51 22.72
CA GLY A 380 -6.95 6.73 21.69
C GLY A 380 -7.26 8.21 21.44
N ILE A 381 -8.48 8.48 21.04
CA ILE A 381 -8.98 9.81 20.67
C ILE A 381 -10.21 10.17 21.52
N THR A 382 -10.44 11.48 21.64
CA THR A 382 -11.71 12.06 22.09
C THR A 382 -12.38 12.73 20.90
N LEU A 383 -13.70 12.49 20.71
CA LEU A 383 -14.53 13.07 19.64
C LEU A 383 -15.08 14.44 20.04
#